data_9afc841abb57f472f70def23863f5eae
#
_entry.id   9afc841abb57f472f70def23863f5eae
#
_cell.length_a   1.000
_cell.length_b   1.000
_cell.length_c   1.000
_cell.angle_alpha   90.00
_cell.angle_beta   90.00
_cell.angle_gamma   90.00
#
_symmetry.space_group_name_H-M   'P 1'
#
loop_
_entity.id
_entity.type
_entity.pdbx_description
1 polymer ?
#
loop_
_entity_poly.entity_id
_entity_poly.type
_entity_poly.pdbx_seq_one_letter_code
_entity_poly.pdbx_strand_id
1 'polypeptide(L)'
;VEDSMSMVHASCGALKPASRWLKSEPAIVAGMARATLPHSPINWEAFTGDYALIRDAIEAVIPAFHDYNARIAEPGGFRMDTPASRREWRTENGKANFIVSHQRAVERE
;
A
#
# COMPACT_ATOMS: atom_id res chain seq x y z
N VAL A 1 -3.71 5.91 3.70
CA VAL A 1 -4.86 5.41 2.92
C VAL A 1 -4.94 6.19 1.62
N GLU A 2 -5.14 5.50 0.50
CA GLU A 2 -5.46 6.12 -0.80
C GLU A 2 -6.97 6.01 -1.02
N ASP A 3 -7.57 7.10 -1.48
CA ASP A 3 -8.99 7.11 -1.86
C ASP A 3 -9.19 6.95 -3.38
N SER A 4 -10.46 6.87 -3.81
CA SER A 4 -10.82 6.70 -5.23
C SER A 4 -10.44 7.87 -6.13
N MET A 5 -10.02 9.00 -5.56
CA MET A 5 -9.53 10.18 -6.28
C MET A 5 -8.00 10.24 -6.35
N SER A 6 -7.34 9.16 -5.94
CA SER A 6 -5.87 9.05 -5.83
C SER A 6 -5.24 10.05 -4.86
N MET A 7 -6.01 10.42 -3.83
CA MET A 7 -5.47 11.17 -2.70
C MET A 7 -4.95 10.22 -1.64
N VAL A 8 -3.71 10.41 -1.24
CA VAL A 8 -3.07 9.69 -0.14
C VAL A 8 -3.09 10.57 1.09
N HIS A 9 -3.79 10.11 2.12
CA HIS A 9 -3.94 10.87 3.36
C HIS A 9 -3.81 9.99 4.60
N ALA A 10 -3.45 10.61 5.72
CA ALA A 10 -3.35 9.91 6.99
C ALA A 10 -4.72 9.42 7.44
N SER A 11 -4.75 8.23 8.05
CA SER A 11 -5.91 7.75 8.80
C SER A 11 -5.48 7.38 10.20
N CYS A 12 -6.37 7.55 11.15
CA CYS A 12 -6.11 7.24 12.54
C CYS A 12 -7.33 6.53 13.13
N GLY A 13 -7.09 5.48 13.88
CA GLY A 13 -8.16 4.75 14.56
C GLY A 13 -8.73 5.58 15.70
N ALA A 14 -10.07 5.71 15.76
CA ALA A 14 -10.78 6.46 16.80
C ALA A 14 -11.36 5.55 17.90
N LEU A 15 -11.53 4.27 17.63
CA LEU A 15 -12.16 3.33 18.55
C LEU A 15 -11.15 2.36 19.14
N LYS A 16 -11.42 1.95 20.38
CA LYS A 16 -10.67 0.84 20.98
C LYS A 16 -11.05 -0.46 20.30
N PRO A 17 -10.07 -1.38 20.08
CA PRO A 17 -10.37 -2.70 19.57
C PRO A 17 -11.40 -3.44 20.45
N ALA A 18 -12.31 -4.17 19.83
CA ALA A 18 -13.33 -4.96 20.53
C ALA A 18 -12.72 -6.10 21.38
N SER A 19 -11.49 -6.48 21.10
CA SER A 19 -10.73 -7.49 21.85
C SER A 19 -9.24 -7.16 21.87
N ARG A 20 -8.56 -7.47 22.98
CA ARG A 20 -7.09 -7.39 23.10
C ARG A 20 -6.34 -8.34 22.14
N TRP A 21 -7.02 -9.30 21.58
CA TRP A 21 -6.45 -10.27 20.64
C TRP A 21 -6.49 -9.80 19.18
N LEU A 22 -7.25 -8.73 18.90
CA LEU A 22 -7.26 -8.13 17.57
C LEU A 22 -5.93 -7.43 17.32
N LYS A 23 -5.40 -7.67 16.12
CA LYS A 23 -4.17 -7.05 15.63
C LYS A 23 -4.49 -6.17 14.43
N SER A 24 -3.70 -5.12 14.21
CA SER A 24 -3.76 -4.34 12.97
C SER A 24 -3.27 -5.20 11.80
N GLU A 25 -3.74 -4.88 10.59
CA GLU A 25 -3.26 -5.55 9.36
C GLU A 25 -1.72 -5.52 9.23
N PRO A 26 -1.03 -4.38 9.45
CA PRO A 26 0.42 -4.35 9.45
C PRO A 26 1.05 -5.31 10.48
N ALA A 27 0.47 -5.44 11.67
CA ALA A 27 0.98 -6.36 12.68
C ALA A 27 0.78 -7.84 12.31
N ILE A 28 -0.29 -8.16 11.59
CA ILE A 28 -0.53 -9.52 11.07
C ILE A 28 0.52 -9.83 10.00
N VAL A 29 0.69 -8.95 9.01
CA VAL A 29 1.66 -9.13 7.92
C VAL A 29 3.08 -9.21 8.45
N ALA A 30 3.47 -8.32 9.38
CA ALA A 30 4.79 -8.36 10.02
C ALA A 30 5.02 -9.68 10.78
N GLY A 31 3.99 -10.21 11.46
CA GLY A 31 4.06 -11.50 12.13
C GLY A 31 4.27 -12.66 11.15
N MET A 32 3.58 -12.65 10.02
CA MET A 32 3.77 -13.64 8.95
C MET A 32 5.17 -13.53 8.35
N ALA A 33 5.65 -12.33 8.04
CA ALA A 33 6.98 -12.10 7.50
C ALA A 33 8.08 -12.63 8.44
N ARG A 34 7.99 -12.35 9.73
CA ARG A 34 8.94 -12.88 10.73
C ARG A 34 8.96 -14.41 10.78
N ALA A 35 7.80 -15.04 10.66
CA ALA A 35 7.71 -16.50 10.70
C ALA A 35 8.27 -17.16 9.44
N THR A 36 8.12 -16.52 8.28
CA THR A 36 8.52 -17.10 6.98
C THR A 36 9.92 -16.66 6.54
N LEU A 37 10.40 -15.52 7.02
CA LEU A 37 11.67 -14.92 6.63
C LEU A 37 12.57 -14.66 7.84
N PRO A 38 12.99 -15.70 8.60
CA PRO A 38 13.71 -15.55 9.87
C PRO A 38 15.08 -14.89 9.72
N HIS A 39 15.65 -14.87 8.53
CA HIS A 39 16.95 -14.25 8.22
C HIS A 39 16.83 -12.92 7.47
N SER A 40 15.63 -12.35 7.38
CA SER A 40 15.42 -11.05 6.75
C SER A 40 16.18 -9.96 7.52
N PRO A 41 16.89 -9.03 6.84
CA PRO A 41 17.52 -7.88 7.49
C PRO A 41 16.50 -6.84 7.95
N ILE A 42 15.22 -6.97 7.57
CA ILE A 42 14.16 -6.02 7.88
C ILE A 42 13.67 -6.24 9.31
N ASN A 43 13.63 -5.17 10.10
CA ASN A 43 13.02 -5.19 11.43
C ASN A 43 11.50 -5.03 11.34
N TRP A 44 10.81 -6.14 11.06
CA TRP A 44 9.35 -6.19 10.94
C TRP A 44 8.61 -5.73 12.21
N GLU A 45 9.21 -5.90 13.38
CA GLU A 45 8.64 -5.46 14.66
C GLU A 45 8.58 -3.93 14.74
N ALA A 46 9.66 -3.26 14.32
CA ALA A 46 9.71 -1.79 14.31
C ALA A 46 8.59 -1.18 13.47
N PHE A 47 8.23 -1.81 12.35
CA PHE A 47 7.14 -1.35 11.47
C PHE A 47 5.77 -1.36 12.14
N THR A 48 5.56 -2.21 13.15
CA THR A 48 4.30 -2.24 13.90
C THR A 48 4.23 -1.19 15.00
N GLY A 49 5.39 -0.75 15.47
CA GLY A 49 5.50 0.30 16.48
C GLY A 49 5.44 1.71 15.92
N ASP A 50 5.97 1.89 14.71
CA ASP A 50 5.98 3.19 14.03
C ASP A 50 5.75 3.02 12.52
N TYR A 51 4.60 3.44 12.06
CA TYR A 51 4.24 3.38 10.64
C TYR A 51 5.00 4.40 9.77
N ALA A 52 5.71 5.36 10.36
CA ALA A 52 6.62 6.21 9.59
C ALA A 52 7.71 5.39 8.92
N LEU A 53 8.23 4.38 9.61
CA LEU A 53 9.25 3.45 9.07
C LEU A 53 8.74 2.65 7.86
N ILE A 54 7.45 2.31 7.83
CA ILE A 54 6.83 1.67 6.65
C ILE A 54 6.83 2.65 5.48
N ARG A 55 6.48 3.92 5.71
CA ARG A 55 6.45 4.95 4.67
C ARG A 55 7.85 5.24 4.14
N ASP A 56 8.86 5.29 5.00
CA ASP A 56 10.27 5.43 4.60
C ASP A 56 10.71 4.25 3.70
N ALA A 57 10.31 3.02 4.07
CA ALA A 57 10.60 1.84 3.26
C ALA A 57 9.88 1.85 1.90
N ILE A 58 8.65 2.35 1.84
CA ILE A 58 7.90 2.55 0.58
C ILE A 58 8.59 3.59 -0.29
N GLU A 59 8.97 4.73 0.29
CA GLU A 59 9.70 5.80 -0.39
C GLU A 59 11.00 5.28 -1.02
N ALA A 60 11.75 4.47 -0.29
CA ALA A 60 13.02 3.91 -0.75
C ALA A 60 12.90 3.04 -2.02
N VAL A 61 11.74 2.44 -2.28
CA VAL A 61 11.51 1.52 -3.42
C VAL A 61 10.56 2.07 -4.48
N ILE A 62 9.73 3.06 -4.15
CA ILE A 62 8.72 3.62 -5.07
C ILE A 62 8.90 5.13 -5.19
N PRO A 63 9.56 5.62 -6.26
CA PRO A 63 9.89 7.05 -6.39
C PRO A 63 8.69 8.01 -6.33
N ALA A 64 7.49 7.54 -6.70
CA ALA A 64 6.27 8.34 -6.62
C ALA A 64 5.89 8.74 -5.18
N PHE A 65 6.44 8.05 -4.19
CA PHE A 65 6.23 8.31 -2.76
C PHE A 65 7.38 9.11 -2.11
N HIS A 66 8.19 9.84 -2.88
CA HIS A 66 9.22 10.71 -2.33
C HIS A 66 8.66 11.65 -1.25
N ASP A 67 9.45 11.92 -0.21
CA ASP A 67 9.08 12.75 0.95
C ASP A 67 7.74 12.30 1.61
N TYR A 68 7.49 10.98 1.65
CA TYR A 68 6.20 10.42 2.03
C TYR A 68 5.75 10.93 3.40
N ASN A 69 6.62 10.86 4.41
CA ASN A 69 6.28 11.28 5.77
C ASN A 69 5.96 12.78 5.87
N ALA A 70 6.70 13.61 5.15
CA ALA A 70 6.45 15.06 5.10
C ALA A 70 5.13 15.35 4.38
N ARG A 71 4.93 14.77 3.20
CA ARG A 71 3.73 15.01 2.37
C ARG A 71 2.44 14.54 3.02
N ILE A 72 2.45 13.43 3.74
CA ILE A 72 1.26 12.91 4.40
C ILE A 72 0.89 13.68 5.68
N ALA A 73 1.84 14.45 6.23
CA ALA A 73 1.59 15.32 7.37
C ALA A 73 0.83 16.60 6.99
N GLU A 74 0.85 16.98 5.70
CA GLU A 74 0.09 18.14 5.21
C GLU A 74 -1.42 17.88 5.31
N PRO A 75 -2.22 18.91 5.64
CA PRO A 75 -3.68 18.79 5.67
C PRO A 75 -4.24 18.31 4.33
N GLY A 76 -4.97 17.18 4.36
CA GLY A 76 -5.50 16.56 3.15
C GLY A 76 -4.54 15.63 2.43
N GLY A 77 -3.28 15.53 2.89
CA GLY A 77 -2.28 14.65 2.28
C GLY A 77 -1.82 15.10 0.90
N PHE A 78 -1.62 14.15 -0.02
CA PHE A 78 -1.13 14.45 -1.36
C PHE A 78 -1.77 13.59 -2.43
N ARG A 79 -1.78 14.08 -3.66
CA ARG A 79 -2.33 13.37 -4.80
C ARG A 79 -1.25 12.56 -5.52
N MET A 80 -1.57 11.30 -5.83
CA MET A 80 -0.75 10.48 -6.72
C MET A 80 -0.93 10.91 -8.18
N ASP A 81 0.14 10.80 -8.96
CA ASP A 81 0.06 11.02 -10.40
C ASP A 81 -0.75 9.88 -11.05
N THR A 82 -1.82 10.26 -11.71
CA THR A 82 -2.72 9.33 -12.43
C THR A 82 -2.78 9.72 -13.91
N PRO A 83 -1.82 9.32 -14.74
CA PRO A 83 -1.79 9.67 -16.15
C PRO A 83 -3.09 9.29 -16.88
N ALA A 84 -3.70 8.16 -16.52
CA ALA A 84 -4.97 7.71 -17.10
C ALA A 84 -6.10 8.73 -16.93
N SER A 85 -6.12 9.52 -15.85
CA SER A 85 -7.12 10.59 -15.67
C SER A 85 -7.00 11.72 -16.69
N ARG A 86 -5.81 11.88 -17.28
CA ARG A 86 -5.52 12.81 -18.36
C ARG A 86 -5.55 12.15 -19.74
N ARG A 87 -6.00 10.88 -19.81
CA ARG A 87 -5.97 10.03 -21.02
C ARG A 87 -4.55 9.82 -21.59
N GLU A 88 -3.56 9.83 -20.72
CA GLU A 88 -2.18 9.50 -21.02
C GLU A 88 -1.94 8.04 -20.71
N TRP A 89 -1.66 7.24 -21.71
CA TRP A 89 -1.43 5.81 -21.54
C TRP A 89 0.05 5.50 -21.73
N ARG A 90 0.68 4.96 -20.69
CA ARG A 90 2.10 4.54 -20.72
C ARG A 90 2.25 3.13 -21.30
N THR A 91 1.59 2.88 -22.42
CA THR A 91 1.65 1.65 -23.19
C THR A 91 2.47 1.88 -24.44
N GLU A 92 2.96 0.81 -25.06
CA GLU A 92 3.79 0.90 -26.28
C GLU A 92 3.09 1.67 -27.41
N ASN A 93 1.78 1.50 -27.55
CA ASN A 93 0.99 2.16 -28.59
C ASN A 93 0.31 3.46 -28.14
N GLY A 94 0.54 3.92 -26.89
CA GLY A 94 -0.04 5.13 -26.32
C GLY A 94 -1.56 5.09 -26.15
N LYS A 95 -2.19 3.89 -26.17
CA LYS A 95 -3.64 3.71 -26.03
C LYS A 95 -3.97 2.78 -24.87
N ALA A 96 -5.17 2.89 -24.33
CA ALA A 96 -5.68 1.93 -23.38
C ALA A 96 -5.77 0.54 -24.04
N ASN A 97 -5.12 -0.45 -23.45
CA ASN A 97 -5.15 -1.83 -23.93
C ASN A 97 -6.09 -2.64 -23.04
N PHE A 98 -7.17 -3.13 -23.63
CA PHE A 98 -8.13 -3.99 -22.94
C PHE A 98 -7.73 -5.45 -23.15
N ILE A 99 -7.58 -6.18 -22.07
CA ILE A 99 -7.24 -7.61 -22.09
C ILE A 99 -8.51 -8.41 -21.82
N VAL A 100 -8.81 -9.35 -22.70
CA VAL A 100 -9.86 -10.33 -22.47
C VAL A 100 -9.23 -11.54 -21.80
N SER A 101 -9.55 -11.75 -20.54
CA SER A 101 -9.13 -12.95 -19.81
C SER A 101 -10.18 -14.05 -20.02
N HIS A 102 -9.77 -15.15 -20.65
CA HIS A 102 -10.58 -16.35 -20.69
C HIS A 102 -10.46 -17.04 -19.32
N GLN A 103 -11.52 -17.02 -18.53
CA GLN A 103 -11.60 -17.87 -17.34
C GLN A 103 -11.61 -19.33 -17.80
N ARG A 104 -10.61 -20.10 -17.41
CA ARG A 104 -10.69 -21.56 -17.52
C ARG A 104 -11.82 -22.03 -16.61
N ALA A 105 -12.77 -22.76 -17.16
CA ALA A 105 -13.74 -23.46 -16.35
C ALA A 105 -12.96 -24.41 -15.41
N VAL A 106 -13.15 -24.24 -14.10
CA VAL A 106 -12.65 -25.20 -13.12
C VAL A 106 -13.61 -26.39 -13.23
N GLU A 107 -13.19 -27.44 -13.92
CA GLU A 107 -13.88 -28.71 -13.85
C GLU A 107 -13.84 -29.18 -12.39
N ARG A 108 -15.02 -29.26 -11.77
CA ARG A 108 -15.16 -29.87 -10.45
C ARG A 108 -15.21 -31.38 -10.68
N GLU A 109 -14.15 -32.07 -10.30
CA GLU A 109 -14.18 -33.52 -10.08
C GLU A 109 -15.04 -33.85 -8.86
#